data_496b92c3836cc2b73e3100e40df850e7
#
_entry.id   496b92c3836cc2b73e3100e40df850e7
#
_cell.length_a   1.000
_cell.length_b   1.000
_cell.length_c   1.000
_cell.angle_alpha   90.00
_cell.angle_beta   90.00
_cell.angle_gamma   90.00
#
_symmetry.space_group_name_H-M   'P 1'
#
loop_
_entity.id
_entity.type
_entity.pdbx_description
1 polymer ?
#
loop_
_entity_poly.entity_id
_entity_poly.type
_entity_poly.pdbx_seq_one_letter_code
_entity_poly.pdbx_strand_id
1 'polypeptide(L)'
;HHEHRRQRQMCIRDRSIPLIIDSPHSGKVYPLDFNHQADFAQLRQAEDSYVDELYKHVSSIGGVFLDAKFPRSYIDPNRSENDFILDDLNEKKNSACEIIFKPTIKSQLGIGLVWLKIPPNGEPMYKDKITLKQLMHRVNTYHRPYHKTLKNMLDKTYKKFGKFYHVNAHSMQNQATAMSDQSQGTKRPDFVIGDREGTSCKRRFTDLIVDFLKSLNYSVDVNYPYKGMELVRAYSDPLQNKNSVQIEVNRKLYMNEETREKIDNFKILKQDLKKLINEIKKQYDEGYL
;
A
#
# COMPACT_ATOMS: atom_id res chain seq x y z
N HIS A 1 18.97 -9.86 -19.87
CA HIS A 1 18.81 -10.93 -18.86
C HIS A 1 19.36 -10.60 -17.47
N HIS A 2 19.94 -9.39 -17.21
CA HIS A 2 20.54 -9.03 -15.91
C HIS A 2 19.70 -8.08 -15.05
N GLU A 3 18.62 -7.48 -15.55
CA GLU A 3 17.82 -6.50 -14.79
C GLU A 3 16.80 -7.13 -13.82
N HIS A 4 16.39 -8.36 -14.03
CA HIS A 4 15.40 -9.02 -13.16
C HIS A 4 15.93 -9.52 -11.79
N ARG A 5 17.24 -9.45 -11.53
CA ARG A 5 17.84 -9.94 -10.26
C ARG A 5 17.89 -8.92 -9.14
N ARG A 6 17.60 -7.63 -9.36
CA ARG A 6 17.69 -6.59 -8.32
C ARG A 6 16.44 -6.42 -7.43
N GLN A 7 15.40 -7.23 -7.60
CA GLN A 7 14.20 -7.18 -6.75
C GLN A 7 14.36 -7.89 -5.39
N ARG A 8 15.51 -8.45 -5.07
CA ARG A 8 15.74 -9.19 -3.82
C ARG A 8 16.84 -8.54 -3.00
N GLN A 9 16.50 -7.54 -2.21
CA GLN A 9 17.28 -7.26 -1.02
C GLN A 9 16.42 -7.55 0.21
N MET A 10 16.24 -8.84 0.47
CA MET A 10 15.63 -9.36 1.68
C MET A 10 16.76 -9.50 2.71
N CYS A 11 16.90 -8.54 3.63
CA CYS A 11 17.70 -8.75 4.83
C CYS A 11 16.98 -9.80 5.70
N ILE A 12 17.38 -11.07 5.54
CA ILE A 12 17.00 -12.15 6.46
C ILE A 12 17.91 -11.99 7.69
N ARG A 13 17.58 -11.01 8.55
CA ARG A 13 17.97 -11.11 9.96
C ARG A 13 17.02 -12.07 10.64
N ASP A 14 17.52 -12.80 11.62
CA ASP A 14 16.71 -13.76 12.36
C ASP A 14 15.48 -13.04 12.91
N ARG A 15 14.29 -13.44 12.44
CA ARG A 15 13.02 -12.79 12.83
C ARG A 15 12.84 -12.98 14.32
N SER A 16 12.81 -11.91 15.08
CA SER A 16 12.63 -11.95 16.54
C SER A 16 11.22 -11.53 16.98
N ILE A 17 10.46 -10.90 16.11
CA ILE A 17 9.08 -10.47 16.39
C ILE A 17 8.14 -10.80 15.20
N PRO A 18 6.85 -11.05 15.47
CA PRO A 18 5.88 -11.37 14.42
C PRO A 18 5.31 -10.13 13.71
N LEU A 19 6.15 -9.12 13.45
CA LEU A 19 5.75 -7.87 12.81
C LEU A 19 6.26 -7.81 11.37
N ILE A 20 5.34 -7.63 10.44
CA ILE A 20 5.60 -7.42 9.02
C ILE A 20 5.05 -6.06 8.62
N ILE A 21 5.85 -5.25 7.94
CA ILE A 21 5.40 -3.99 7.34
C ILE A 21 5.67 -4.06 5.85
N ASP A 22 4.66 -3.71 5.05
CA ASP A 22 4.85 -3.53 3.62
C ASP A 22 4.50 -2.11 3.16
N SER A 23 5.19 -1.65 2.13
CA SER A 23 4.95 -0.37 1.44
C SER A 23 4.74 -0.63 -0.05
N PRO A 24 3.49 -0.84 -0.48
CA PRO A 24 3.19 -1.27 -1.84
C PRO A 24 3.25 -0.13 -2.87
N HIS A 25 3.30 1.12 -2.45
CA HIS A 25 3.12 2.28 -3.32
C HIS A 25 4.28 3.29 -3.33
N SER A 26 5.42 2.96 -2.71
CA SER A 26 6.60 3.85 -2.69
C SER A 26 7.53 3.67 -3.90
N GLY A 27 7.16 2.80 -4.84
CA GLY A 27 8.00 2.44 -5.99
C GLY A 27 8.22 3.59 -6.97
N LYS A 28 9.48 3.75 -7.41
CA LYS A 28 9.95 4.83 -8.30
C LYS A 28 10.63 4.30 -9.57
N VAL A 29 10.70 2.98 -9.75
CA VAL A 29 11.30 2.37 -10.95
C VAL A 29 10.20 2.18 -11.98
N TYR A 30 10.12 3.13 -12.90
CA TYR A 30 9.11 3.14 -13.96
C TYR A 30 9.55 2.20 -15.08
N PRO A 31 8.75 1.14 -15.40
CA PRO A 31 9.08 0.22 -16.48
C PRO A 31 9.10 0.92 -17.84
N LEU A 32 10.03 0.51 -18.71
CA LEU A 32 10.18 1.09 -20.04
C LEU A 32 8.96 0.89 -20.95
N ASP A 33 8.20 -0.18 -20.71
CA ASP A 33 6.98 -0.52 -21.45
C ASP A 33 5.71 0.16 -20.89
N PHE A 34 5.86 1.14 -19.98
CA PHE A 34 4.70 1.83 -19.41
C PHE A 34 3.91 2.59 -20.47
N ASN A 35 4.58 3.20 -21.44
CA ASN A 35 3.97 3.88 -22.60
C ASN A 35 2.85 4.87 -22.22
N HIS A 36 2.99 5.58 -21.10
CA HIS A 36 2.03 6.59 -20.64
C HIS A 36 2.21 7.90 -21.41
N GLN A 37 1.15 8.72 -21.42
CA GLN A 37 1.19 10.07 -21.98
C GLN A 37 1.19 11.18 -20.89
N ALA A 38 1.15 10.78 -19.61
CA ALA A 38 1.22 11.73 -18.50
C ALA A 38 2.61 12.35 -18.36
N ASP A 39 2.67 13.59 -17.91
CA ASP A 39 3.92 14.19 -17.45
C ASP A 39 4.46 13.42 -16.24
N PHE A 40 5.79 13.34 -16.13
CA PHE A 40 6.42 12.58 -15.05
C PHE A 40 6.07 13.13 -13.65
N ALA A 41 5.90 14.45 -13.53
CA ALA A 41 5.43 15.08 -12.29
C ALA A 41 4.01 14.63 -11.91
N GLN A 42 3.11 14.46 -12.88
CA GLN A 42 1.76 13.93 -12.67
C GLN A 42 1.80 12.47 -12.23
N LEU A 43 2.61 11.63 -12.88
CA LEU A 43 2.76 10.22 -12.48
C LEU A 43 3.19 10.08 -11.03
N ARG A 44 4.13 10.91 -10.61
CA ARG A 44 4.64 10.91 -9.24
C ARG A 44 3.60 11.30 -8.19
N GLN A 45 2.50 11.96 -8.57
CA GLN A 45 1.39 12.23 -7.63
C GLN A 45 0.72 10.94 -7.14
N ALA A 46 0.83 9.84 -7.90
CA ALA A 46 0.34 8.53 -7.49
C ALA A 46 1.20 7.87 -6.41
N GLU A 47 2.46 8.25 -6.28
CA GLU A 47 3.39 7.63 -5.33
C GLU A 47 3.04 7.98 -3.88
N ASP A 48 3.13 7.00 -3.00
CA ASP A 48 3.25 7.21 -1.56
C ASP A 48 4.74 7.44 -1.25
N SER A 49 5.27 8.58 -1.73
CA SER A 49 6.69 8.87 -1.67
C SER A 49 7.21 8.81 -0.25
N TYR A 50 8.39 8.18 -0.08
CA TYR A 50 9.13 8.07 1.18
C TYR A 50 8.48 7.20 2.28
N VAL A 51 7.33 6.58 2.06
CA VAL A 51 6.72 5.69 3.06
C VAL A 51 7.63 4.50 3.36
N ASP A 52 8.34 3.99 2.35
CA ASP A 52 9.38 2.98 2.53
C ASP A 52 10.48 3.43 3.51
N GLU A 53 10.91 4.69 3.44
CA GLU A 53 11.93 5.23 4.35
C GLU A 53 11.40 5.44 5.78
N LEU A 54 10.11 5.78 5.92
CA LEU A 54 9.47 6.01 7.22
C LEU A 54 9.38 4.73 8.05
N TYR A 55 9.10 3.58 7.39
CA TYR A 55 8.81 2.32 8.08
C TYR A 55 9.95 1.29 8.08
N LYS A 56 11.02 1.50 7.30
CA LYS A 56 12.13 0.55 7.14
C LYS A 56 12.81 0.13 8.46
N HIS A 57 12.64 0.91 9.52
CA HIS A 57 13.21 0.62 10.84
C HIS A 57 12.80 -0.77 11.38
N VAL A 58 11.62 -1.27 11.02
CA VAL A 58 11.13 -2.58 11.47
C VAL A 58 12.15 -3.71 11.26
N SER A 59 12.94 -3.65 10.19
CA SER A 59 13.99 -4.64 9.90
C SER A 59 15.13 -4.61 10.91
N SER A 60 15.40 -3.49 11.57
CA SER A 60 16.50 -3.37 12.55
C SER A 60 16.14 -3.95 13.92
N ILE A 61 14.86 -4.17 14.20
CA ILE A 61 14.35 -4.71 15.47
C ILE A 61 13.86 -6.16 15.34
N GLY A 62 14.14 -6.82 14.22
CA GLY A 62 13.80 -8.23 13.98
C GLY A 62 12.44 -8.48 13.35
N GLY A 63 11.75 -7.44 12.90
CA GLY A 63 10.58 -7.56 12.03
C GLY A 63 10.98 -7.71 10.56
N VAL A 64 10.01 -7.71 9.66
CA VAL A 64 10.20 -7.89 8.22
C VAL A 64 9.64 -6.69 7.46
N PHE A 65 10.38 -6.23 6.44
CA PHE A 65 9.95 -5.16 5.56
C PHE A 65 9.91 -5.60 4.11
N LEU A 66 8.83 -5.22 3.40
CA LEU A 66 8.67 -5.40 1.96
C LEU A 66 8.28 -4.08 1.32
N ASP A 67 8.91 -3.70 0.21
CA ASP A 67 8.49 -2.56 -0.59
C ASP A 67 8.38 -2.92 -2.07
N ALA A 68 7.38 -2.37 -2.77
CA ALA A 68 7.32 -2.41 -4.21
C ALA A 68 8.34 -1.42 -4.80
N LYS A 69 9.07 -1.83 -5.83
CA LYS A 69 9.98 -0.93 -6.56
C LYS A 69 9.31 -0.26 -7.76
N PHE A 70 8.27 -0.86 -8.29
CA PHE A 70 7.46 -0.35 -9.41
C PHE A 70 6.36 0.59 -8.91
N PRO A 71 5.93 1.56 -9.74
CA PRO A 71 4.89 2.51 -9.35
C PRO A 71 3.50 1.88 -9.41
N ARG A 72 2.63 2.25 -8.47
CA ARG A 72 1.24 1.79 -8.43
C ARG A 72 0.43 2.19 -9.66
N SER A 73 0.81 3.26 -10.33
CA SER A 73 0.14 3.70 -11.56
C SER A 73 0.35 2.73 -12.72
N TYR A 74 1.46 1.97 -12.72
CA TYR A 74 1.72 0.92 -13.70
C TYR A 74 0.92 -0.35 -13.39
N ILE A 75 0.95 -0.81 -12.14
CA ILE A 75 0.10 -1.86 -11.60
C ILE A 75 0.03 -1.75 -10.07
N ASP A 76 -1.18 -1.79 -9.50
CA ASP A 76 -1.41 -1.58 -8.08
C ASP A 76 -1.51 -2.92 -7.32
N PRO A 77 -0.49 -3.30 -6.52
CA PRO A 77 -0.54 -4.54 -5.75
C PRO A 77 -1.58 -4.52 -4.63
N ASN A 78 -2.08 -3.34 -4.24
CA ASN A 78 -3.17 -3.22 -3.25
C ASN A 78 -4.56 -3.20 -3.90
N ARG A 79 -4.68 -3.82 -5.08
CA ARG A 79 -5.95 -4.12 -5.76
C ARG A 79 -6.03 -5.61 -6.06
N SER A 80 -7.25 -6.13 -6.18
CA SER A 80 -7.46 -7.48 -6.69
C SER A 80 -6.95 -7.60 -8.13
N GLU A 81 -6.35 -8.73 -8.50
CA GLU A 81 -5.93 -8.96 -9.89
C GLU A 81 -7.11 -8.99 -10.89
N ASN A 82 -8.34 -9.06 -10.37
CA ASN A 82 -9.56 -9.04 -11.15
C ASN A 82 -10.24 -7.65 -11.17
N ASP A 83 -9.67 -6.64 -10.50
CA ASP A 83 -10.24 -5.28 -10.43
C ASP A 83 -9.94 -4.48 -11.70
N PHE A 84 -10.57 -4.85 -12.79
CA PHE A 84 -10.42 -4.25 -14.09
C PHE A 84 -11.74 -4.29 -14.87
N ILE A 85 -11.95 -3.36 -15.81
CA ILE A 85 -13.13 -3.30 -16.68
C ILE A 85 -12.77 -3.87 -18.04
N LEU A 86 -13.42 -4.95 -18.46
CA LEU A 86 -13.12 -5.64 -19.72
C LEU A 86 -13.21 -4.70 -20.94
N ASP A 87 -14.19 -3.81 -20.96
CA ASP A 87 -14.38 -2.86 -22.06
C ASP A 87 -13.25 -1.82 -22.17
N ASP A 88 -12.37 -1.72 -21.17
CA ASP A 88 -11.19 -0.85 -21.20
C ASP A 88 -9.95 -1.53 -21.87
N LEU A 89 -10.07 -2.79 -22.26
CA LEU A 89 -9.06 -3.46 -23.08
C LEU A 89 -9.22 -3.16 -24.57
N ASN A 90 -8.10 -3.19 -25.28
CA ASN A 90 -8.08 -3.08 -26.76
C ASN A 90 -8.27 -4.45 -27.41
N GLU A 91 -9.30 -5.18 -27.01
CA GLU A 91 -9.69 -6.47 -27.57
C GLU A 91 -11.14 -6.43 -28.04
N LYS A 92 -11.43 -7.19 -29.11
CA LYS A 92 -12.82 -7.41 -29.52
C LYS A 92 -13.49 -8.37 -28.54
N LYS A 93 -14.74 -8.13 -28.16
CA LYS A 93 -15.53 -8.93 -27.18
C LYS A 93 -15.59 -10.45 -27.48
N ASN A 94 -15.17 -10.88 -28.66
CA ASN A 94 -15.19 -12.31 -29.10
C ASN A 94 -13.87 -13.04 -28.89
N SER A 95 -12.82 -12.42 -28.38
CA SER A 95 -11.62 -13.17 -27.97
C SER A 95 -11.96 -13.91 -26.68
N ALA A 96 -11.75 -15.22 -26.66
CA ALA A 96 -12.02 -16.12 -25.54
C ALA A 96 -11.18 -15.74 -24.31
N CYS A 97 -11.57 -14.69 -23.61
CA CYS A 97 -10.96 -14.30 -22.35
C CYS A 97 -11.72 -15.04 -21.23
N GLU A 98 -11.14 -16.13 -20.71
CA GLU A 98 -11.68 -16.87 -19.57
C GLU A 98 -11.54 -16.08 -18.25
N ILE A 99 -10.94 -14.90 -18.27
CA ILE A 99 -10.71 -14.09 -17.08
C ILE A 99 -12.01 -13.38 -16.72
N ILE A 100 -12.52 -13.66 -15.52
CA ILE A 100 -13.67 -12.97 -14.94
C ILE A 100 -13.16 -11.76 -14.18
N PHE A 101 -13.31 -10.56 -14.76
CA PHE A 101 -13.05 -9.32 -14.05
C PHE A 101 -14.20 -8.97 -13.10
N LYS A 102 -13.85 -8.36 -11.97
CA LYS A 102 -14.77 -7.90 -10.91
C LYS A 102 -14.45 -6.44 -10.60
N PRO A 103 -14.92 -5.50 -11.44
CA PRO A 103 -14.60 -4.09 -11.26
C PRO A 103 -15.14 -3.55 -9.95
N THR A 104 -14.32 -2.73 -9.28
CA THR A 104 -14.71 -1.97 -8.09
C THR A 104 -14.95 -0.50 -8.46
N ILE A 105 -15.38 0.31 -7.48
CA ILE A 105 -15.49 1.76 -7.66
C ILE A 105 -14.14 2.38 -8.10
N LYS A 106 -13.01 1.78 -7.71
CA LYS A 106 -11.68 2.28 -8.08
C LYS A 106 -11.35 2.05 -9.55
N SER A 107 -11.68 0.89 -10.11
CA SER A 107 -11.56 0.67 -11.56
C SER A 107 -12.53 1.52 -12.35
N GLN A 108 -13.76 1.75 -11.85
CA GLN A 108 -14.72 2.68 -12.46
C GLN A 108 -14.20 4.13 -12.50
N LEU A 109 -13.44 4.55 -11.48
CA LEU A 109 -12.75 5.84 -11.45
C LEU A 109 -11.47 5.87 -12.31
N GLY A 110 -11.06 4.73 -12.89
CA GLY A 110 -9.84 4.61 -13.69
C GLY A 110 -8.55 4.46 -12.88
N ILE A 111 -8.65 4.12 -11.58
CA ILE A 111 -7.52 3.88 -10.65
C ILE A 111 -7.63 2.52 -9.96
N GLY A 112 -8.04 1.49 -10.72
CA GLY A 112 -8.12 0.09 -10.31
C GLY A 112 -6.76 -0.62 -10.32
N LEU A 113 -6.74 -1.88 -10.75
CA LEU A 113 -5.52 -2.70 -10.85
C LEU A 113 -4.42 -2.03 -11.68
N VAL A 114 -4.79 -1.43 -12.80
CA VAL A 114 -3.94 -0.57 -13.64
C VAL A 114 -4.61 0.80 -13.71
N TRP A 115 -3.82 1.86 -13.58
CA TRP A 115 -4.37 3.19 -13.68
C TRP A 115 -4.56 3.59 -15.15
N LEU A 116 -5.79 3.87 -15.51
CA LEU A 116 -6.20 4.29 -16.86
C LEU A 116 -6.43 5.80 -16.94
N LYS A 117 -6.49 6.45 -15.76
CA LYS A 117 -6.68 7.90 -15.62
C LYS A 117 -5.63 8.50 -14.71
N ILE A 118 -5.30 9.76 -14.97
CA ILE A 118 -4.30 10.54 -14.25
C ILE A 118 -5.03 11.44 -13.23
N PRO A 119 -4.81 11.27 -11.92
CA PRO A 119 -5.30 12.22 -10.93
C PRO A 119 -4.59 13.58 -11.06
N PRO A 120 -5.24 14.70 -10.62
CA PRO A 120 -6.58 14.72 -10.01
C PRO A 120 -7.73 14.87 -11.00
N ASN A 121 -7.45 15.19 -12.28
CA ASN A 121 -8.47 15.63 -13.24
C ASN A 121 -9.07 14.48 -14.06
N GLY A 122 -8.41 13.32 -14.09
CA GLY A 122 -8.91 12.14 -14.78
C GLY A 122 -8.60 12.08 -16.29
N GLU A 123 -7.54 12.77 -16.74
CA GLU A 123 -7.08 12.65 -18.11
C GLU A 123 -6.65 11.20 -18.41
N PRO A 124 -6.76 10.75 -19.67
CA PRO A 124 -6.34 9.40 -20.05
C PRO A 124 -4.85 9.15 -19.77
N MET A 125 -4.53 8.02 -19.15
CA MET A 125 -3.14 7.60 -18.89
C MET A 125 -2.42 7.18 -20.17
N TYR A 126 -3.13 6.62 -21.13
CA TYR A 126 -2.59 6.06 -22.36
C TYR A 126 -3.26 6.69 -23.58
N LYS A 127 -2.52 6.77 -24.71
CA LYS A 127 -3.05 7.18 -26.00
C LYS A 127 -4.07 6.14 -26.54
N ASP A 128 -3.70 4.86 -26.41
CA ASP A 128 -4.52 3.73 -26.85
C ASP A 128 -4.83 2.83 -25.63
N LYS A 129 -5.93 2.09 -25.68
CA LYS A 129 -6.26 1.11 -24.66
C LYS A 129 -5.16 0.05 -24.56
N ILE A 130 -4.88 -0.41 -23.33
CA ILE A 130 -3.94 -1.52 -23.12
C ILE A 130 -4.53 -2.83 -23.61
N THR A 131 -3.67 -3.73 -24.07
CA THR A 131 -4.08 -5.08 -24.49
C THR A 131 -4.14 -6.04 -23.31
N LEU A 132 -4.89 -7.13 -23.43
CA LEU A 132 -4.90 -8.22 -22.45
C LEU A 132 -3.47 -8.78 -22.22
N LYS A 133 -2.68 -8.90 -23.27
CA LYS A 133 -1.28 -9.34 -23.17
C LYS A 133 -0.46 -8.42 -22.28
N GLN A 134 -0.59 -7.10 -22.43
CA GLN A 134 0.09 -6.11 -21.59
C GLN A 134 -0.40 -6.17 -20.14
N LEU A 135 -1.72 -6.26 -19.91
CA LEU A 135 -2.28 -6.44 -18.58
C LEU A 135 -1.72 -7.70 -17.90
N MET A 136 -1.77 -8.85 -18.59
CA MET A 136 -1.27 -10.12 -18.04
C MET A 136 0.24 -10.13 -17.82
N HIS A 137 1.00 -9.43 -18.66
CA HIS A 137 2.43 -9.23 -18.42
C HIS A 137 2.66 -8.52 -17.09
N ARG A 138 1.96 -7.42 -16.81
CA ARG A 138 2.05 -6.67 -15.56
C ARG A 138 1.63 -7.52 -14.36
N VAL A 139 0.52 -8.25 -14.47
CA VAL A 139 0.05 -9.16 -13.42
C VAL A 139 1.10 -10.21 -13.09
N ASN A 140 1.62 -10.90 -14.09
CA ASN A 140 2.54 -12.03 -13.90
C ASN A 140 3.94 -11.58 -13.44
N THR A 141 4.39 -10.39 -13.87
CA THR A 141 5.76 -9.92 -13.61
C THR A 141 5.87 -9.13 -12.31
N TYR A 142 4.80 -8.43 -11.89
CA TYR A 142 4.85 -7.50 -10.77
C TYR A 142 3.83 -7.82 -9.68
N HIS A 143 2.54 -7.94 -10.01
CA HIS A 143 1.47 -8.12 -9.02
C HIS A 143 1.57 -9.46 -8.30
N ARG A 144 1.52 -10.56 -9.03
CA ARG A 144 1.60 -11.92 -8.45
C ARG A 144 2.91 -12.17 -7.70
N PRO A 145 4.09 -11.76 -8.18
CA PRO A 145 5.33 -11.89 -7.41
C PRO A 145 5.33 -11.09 -6.11
N TYR A 146 4.74 -9.88 -6.08
CA TYR A 146 4.58 -9.11 -4.84
C TYR A 146 3.72 -9.86 -3.83
N HIS A 147 2.52 -10.28 -4.25
CA HIS A 147 1.59 -11.06 -3.43
C HIS A 147 2.21 -12.37 -2.92
N LYS A 148 2.90 -13.12 -3.79
CA LYS A 148 3.62 -14.34 -3.41
C LYS A 148 4.70 -14.07 -2.36
N THR A 149 5.43 -12.98 -2.50
CA THR A 149 6.49 -12.61 -1.56
C THR A 149 5.88 -12.25 -0.20
N LEU A 150 4.87 -11.38 -0.18
CA LEU A 150 4.18 -11.00 1.06
C LEU A 150 3.57 -12.23 1.75
N LYS A 151 2.82 -13.04 1.01
CA LYS A 151 2.24 -14.28 1.55
C LYS A 151 3.28 -15.20 2.17
N ASN A 152 4.40 -15.42 1.49
CA ASN A 152 5.48 -16.24 2.02
C ASN A 152 6.09 -15.68 3.32
N MET A 153 6.18 -14.34 3.42
CA MET A 153 6.65 -13.68 4.65
C MET A 153 5.67 -13.88 5.80
N LEU A 154 4.38 -13.70 5.54
CA LEU A 154 3.30 -13.90 6.52
C LEU A 154 3.24 -15.36 6.98
N ASP A 155 3.24 -16.32 6.06
CA ASP A 155 3.18 -17.76 6.35
C ASP A 155 4.39 -18.20 7.19
N LYS A 156 5.61 -17.77 6.83
CA LYS A 156 6.82 -18.08 7.61
C LYS A 156 6.78 -17.48 9.01
N THR A 157 6.24 -16.26 9.14
CA THR A 157 6.08 -15.61 10.44
C THR A 157 5.03 -16.35 11.28
N TYR A 158 3.90 -16.68 10.69
CA TYR A 158 2.85 -17.45 11.35
C TYR A 158 3.34 -18.83 11.80
N LYS A 159 4.07 -19.55 10.94
CA LYS A 159 4.65 -20.84 11.28
C LYS A 159 5.60 -20.76 12.49
N LYS A 160 6.37 -19.65 12.61
CA LYS A 160 7.33 -19.47 13.70
C LYS A 160 6.66 -19.06 15.02
N PHE A 161 5.66 -18.18 14.97
CA PHE A 161 5.13 -17.48 16.15
C PHE A 161 3.66 -17.85 16.50
N GLY A 162 2.95 -18.60 15.64
CA GLY A 162 1.52 -18.86 15.80
C GLY A 162 0.62 -17.63 15.61
N LYS A 163 1.22 -16.49 15.26
CA LYS A 163 0.55 -15.21 15.02
C LYS A 163 1.39 -14.32 14.11
N PHE A 164 0.76 -13.29 13.55
CA PHE A 164 1.47 -12.15 12.96
C PHE A 164 0.67 -10.86 13.11
N TYR A 165 1.41 -9.75 13.03
CA TYR A 165 0.91 -8.39 12.93
C TYR A 165 1.45 -7.79 11.63
N HIS A 166 0.56 -7.51 10.71
CA HIS A 166 0.88 -6.93 9.40
C HIS A 166 0.40 -5.49 9.35
N VAL A 167 1.30 -4.58 9.00
CA VAL A 167 1.02 -3.16 8.74
C VAL A 167 1.22 -2.89 7.26
N ASN A 168 0.14 -2.57 6.57
CA ASN A 168 0.15 -2.12 5.18
C ASN A 168 0.29 -0.60 5.18
N ALA A 169 1.50 -0.10 4.89
CA ALA A 169 1.88 1.28 5.07
C ALA A 169 1.66 2.11 3.81
N HIS A 170 0.91 3.21 3.97
CA HIS A 170 0.50 4.13 2.91
C HIS A 170 0.64 5.59 3.31
N SER A 171 0.43 6.48 2.36
CA SER A 171 0.21 7.90 2.60
C SER A 171 -0.98 8.43 1.83
N MET A 172 -1.63 9.44 2.40
CA MET A 172 -2.77 10.12 1.80
C MET A 172 -2.49 11.60 1.59
N GLN A 173 -3.11 12.17 0.58
CA GLN A 173 -3.11 13.63 0.37
C GLN A 173 -3.79 14.35 1.53
N ASN A 174 -3.35 15.57 1.85
CA ASN A 174 -3.92 16.39 2.93
C ASN A 174 -5.41 16.72 2.71
N GLN A 175 -5.82 16.81 1.45
CA GLN A 175 -7.22 17.09 1.09
C GLN A 175 -7.73 16.06 0.09
N ALA A 176 -9.04 15.82 0.12
CA ALA A 176 -9.73 15.01 -0.86
C ALA A 176 -9.71 15.67 -2.24
N THR A 177 -9.47 14.87 -3.29
CA THR A 177 -9.53 15.31 -4.70
C THR A 177 -10.86 14.93 -5.33
N ALA A 178 -11.12 15.38 -6.55
CA ALA A 178 -12.29 15.02 -7.33
C ALA A 178 -12.42 13.49 -7.58
N MET A 179 -11.29 12.75 -7.51
CA MET A 179 -11.26 11.28 -7.63
C MET A 179 -11.30 10.56 -6.28
N SER A 180 -11.71 11.24 -5.22
CA SER A 180 -11.87 10.68 -3.86
C SER A 180 -13.33 10.31 -3.60
N ASP A 181 -13.56 9.42 -2.64
CA ASP A 181 -14.89 9.07 -2.13
C ASP A 181 -15.46 10.17 -1.21
N GLN A 182 -14.67 11.19 -0.88
CA GLN A 182 -15.03 12.36 -0.08
C GLN A 182 -15.27 13.57 -0.98
N SER A 183 -16.04 14.55 -0.48
CA SER A 183 -16.17 15.85 -1.14
C SER A 183 -14.81 16.50 -1.34
N GLN A 184 -14.57 17.04 -2.54
CA GLN A 184 -13.32 17.71 -2.88
C GLN A 184 -13.00 18.82 -1.86
N GLY A 185 -11.74 18.91 -1.43
CA GLY A 185 -11.26 19.88 -0.45
C GLY A 185 -11.47 19.47 1.02
N THR A 186 -12.15 18.33 1.29
CA THR A 186 -12.27 17.83 2.67
C THR A 186 -10.88 17.57 3.25
N LYS A 187 -10.55 18.22 4.37
CA LYS A 187 -9.29 18.03 5.10
C LYS A 187 -9.27 16.65 5.76
N ARG A 188 -8.12 16.01 5.73
CA ARG A 188 -7.90 14.69 6.33
C ARG A 188 -7.10 14.78 7.63
N PRO A 189 -7.29 13.84 8.56
CA PRO A 189 -6.51 13.75 9.79
C PRO A 189 -5.03 13.48 9.48
N ASP A 190 -4.19 13.48 10.52
CA ASP A 190 -2.77 13.16 10.39
C ASP A 190 -2.55 11.67 10.06
N PHE A 191 -3.39 10.79 10.63
CA PHE A 191 -3.38 9.37 10.36
C PHE A 191 -4.79 8.82 10.17
N VAL A 192 -4.90 7.78 9.35
CA VAL A 192 -6.09 6.91 9.28
C VAL A 192 -5.64 5.46 9.47
N ILE A 193 -6.30 4.76 10.39
CA ILE A 193 -6.06 3.34 10.65
C ILE A 193 -7.23 2.54 10.08
N GLY A 194 -6.95 1.68 9.12
CA GLY A 194 -7.95 0.84 8.47
C GLY A 194 -7.82 -0.61 8.93
N ASP A 195 -8.77 -1.08 9.75
CA ASP A 195 -8.86 -2.48 10.21
C ASP A 195 -10.09 -3.20 9.65
N ARG A 196 -10.67 -2.62 8.58
CA ARG A 196 -11.88 -3.13 7.91
C ARG A 196 -13.05 -3.33 8.88
N GLU A 197 -13.26 -2.31 9.72
CA GLU A 197 -14.35 -2.32 10.71
C GLU A 197 -14.22 -3.49 11.72
N GLY A 198 -12.96 -3.76 12.13
CA GLY A 198 -12.62 -4.83 13.09
C GLY A 198 -12.55 -6.23 12.49
N THR A 199 -12.74 -6.40 11.15
CA THR A 199 -12.76 -7.72 10.51
C THR A 199 -11.37 -8.24 10.12
N SER A 200 -10.35 -7.36 10.05
CA SER A 200 -9.00 -7.75 9.63
C SER A 200 -7.97 -7.74 10.75
N CYS A 201 -8.34 -7.26 11.94
CA CYS A 201 -7.42 -7.11 13.05
C CYS A 201 -8.14 -7.25 14.40
N LYS A 202 -7.46 -7.81 15.39
CA LYS A 202 -7.94 -7.75 16.78
C LYS A 202 -7.86 -6.31 17.28
N ARG A 203 -8.95 -5.85 17.92
CA ARG A 203 -9.11 -4.47 18.37
C ARG A 203 -7.92 -3.96 19.18
N ARG A 204 -7.36 -4.79 20.08
CA ARG A 204 -6.21 -4.40 20.90
C ARG A 204 -4.98 -3.93 20.08
N PHE A 205 -4.77 -4.45 18.86
CA PHE A 205 -3.67 -3.99 18.00
C PHE A 205 -4.00 -2.66 17.32
N THR A 206 -5.24 -2.49 16.87
CA THR A 206 -5.73 -1.20 16.36
C THR A 206 -5.66 -0.12 17.43
N ASP A 207 -6.20 -0.39 18.63
CA ASP A 207 -6.23 0.56 19.75
C ASP A 207 -4.80 0.95 20.17
N LEU A 208 -3.86 0.00 20.26
CA LEU A 208 -2.46 0.27 20.55
C LEU A 208 -1.86 1.32 19.59
N ILE A 209 -2.08 1.17 18.28
CA ILE A 209 -1.56 2.10 17.27
C ILE A 209 -2.23 3.47 17.42
N VAL A 210 -3.55 3.50 17.56
CA VAL A 210 -4.34 4.73 17.71
C VAL A 210 -3.94 5.50 18.96
N ASP A 211 -3.89 4.84 20.12
CA ASP A 211 -3.58 5.47 21.40
C ASP A 211 -2.15 5.99 21.42
N PHE A 212 -1.20 5.24 20.87
CA PHE A 212 0.18 5.68 20.77
C PHE A 212 0.32 6.94 19.88
N LEU A 213 -0.30 6.97 18.71
CA LEU A 213 -0.24 8.14 17.83
C LEU A 213 -0.93 9.36 18.46
N LYS A 214 -2.09 9.15 19.12
CA LYS A 214 -2.76 10.23 19.88
C LYS A 214 -1.92 10.73 21.05
N SER A 215 -1.16 9.88 21.72
CA SER A 215 -0.24 10.31 22.80
C SER A 215 0.87 11.24 22.29
N LEU A 216 1.19 11.19 21.00
CA LEU A 216 2.10 12.12 20.32
C LEU A 216 1.39 13.34 19.73
N ASN A 217 0.13 13.59 20.08
CA ASN A 217 -0.73 14.68 19.62
C ASN A 217 -1.09 14.64 18.12
N TYR A 218 -1.03 13.48 17.46
CA TYR A 218 -1.55 13.34 16.11
C TYR A 218 -3.07 13.15 16.12
N SER A 219 -3.75 13.73 15.14
CA SER A 219 -5.16 13.43 14.85
C SER A 219 -5.26 12.08 14.15
N VAL A 220 -6.10 11.17 14.67
CA VAL A 220 -6.23 9.81 14.18
C VAL A 220 -7.69 9.43 14.02
N ASP A 221 -8.08 9.05 12.80
CA ASP A 221 -9.38 8.45 12.50
C ASP A 221 -9.24 6.95 12.22
N VAL A 222 -10.33 6.20 12.39
CA VAL A 222 -10.37 4.76 12.15
C VAL A 222 -11.40 4.46 11.06
N ASN A 223 -10.98 3.70 10.04
CA ASN A 223 -11.81 3.23 8.93
C ASN A 223 -12.44 4.30 8.03
N TYR A 224 -12.15 5.56 8.23
CA TYR A 224 -12.65 6.64 7.38
C TYR A 224 -11.55 7.68 7.11
N PRO A 225 -11.31 8.03 5.83
CA PRO A 225 -11.96 7.53 4.61
C PRO A 225 -11.42 6.19 4.10
N TYR A 226 -10.40 5.64 4.73
CA TYR A 226 -9.70 4.44 4.28
C TYR A 226 -9.83 3.30 5.31
N LYS A 227 -10.55 2.26 4.95
CA LYS A 227 -10.78 1.12 5.86
C LYS A 227 -9.85 -0.08 5.66
N GLY A 228 -8.95 -0.01 4.69
CA GLY A 228 -8.08 -1.11 4.31
C GLY A 228 -8.54 -1.79 3.01
N MET A 229 -7.58 -2.02 2.12
CA MET A 229 -7.82 -2.55 0.78
C MET A 229 -7.39 -4.02 0.65
N GLU A 230 -6.98 -4.44 -0.55
CA GLU A 230 -6.77 -5.84 -0.92
C GLU A 230 -5.75 -6.57 -0.04
N LEU A 231 -4.58 -5.97 0.23
CA LEU A 231 -3.52 -6.63 0.99
C LEU A 231 -3.93 -6.89 2.45
N VAL A 232 -4.73 -5.99 3.03
CA VAL A 232 -5.31 -6.19 4.37
C VAL A 232 -6.39 -7.27 4.33
N ARG A 233 -7.29 -7.20 3.33
CA ARG A 233 -8.41 -8.13 3.18
C ARG A 233 -7.96 -9.57 2.93
N ALA A 234 -7.01 -9.74 2.00
CA ALA A 234 -6.64 -11.06 1.49
C ALA A 234 -5.82 -11.90 2.47
N TYR A 235 -5.12 -11.26 3.42
CA TYR A 235 -4.15 -11.94 4.27
C TYR A 235 -4.49 -11.92 5.76
N SER A 236 -5.63 -11.36 6.15
CA SER A 236 -6.06 -11.31 7.54
C SER A 236 -7.03 -12.44 7.90
N ASP A 237 -6.92 -12.91 9.14
CA ASP A 237 -7.86 -13.77 9.83
C ASP A 237 -7.63 -13.62 11.34
N PRO A 238 -8.25 -12.61 11.99
CA PRO A 238 -7.99 -12.31 13.40
C PRO A 238 -8.39 -13.46 14.36
N LEU A 239 -9.31 -14.32 13.95
CA LEU A 239 -9.68 -15.50 14.76
C LEU A 239 -8.50 -16.49 14.85
N GLN A 240 -7.67 -16.55 13.81
CA GLN A 240 -6.44 -17.33 13.79
C GLN A 240 -5.19 -16.50 14.14
N ASN A 241 -5.32 -15.36 14.79
CA ASN A 241 -4.20 -14.46 15.13
C ASN A 241 -3.42 -13.90 13.92
N LYS A 242 -4.05 -13.82 12.75
CA LYS A 242 -3.50 -13.20 11.53
C LYS A 242 -4.07 -11.78 11.44
N ASN A 243 -3.36 -10.83 12.05
CA ASN A 243 -3.81 -9.44 12.17
C ASN A 243 -3.22 -8.58 11.07
N SER A 244 -4.05 -7.77 10.41
CA SER A 244 -3.62 -6.86 9.37
C SER A 244 -4.35 -5.52 9.47
N VAL A 245 -3.58 -4.41 9.44
CA VAL A 245 -4.11 -3.04 9.42
C VAL A 245 -3.45 -2.24 8.30
N GLN A 246 -4.20 -1.30 7.75
CA GLN A 246 -3.65 -0.26 6.88
C GLN A 246 -3.36 1.00 7.71
N ILE A 247 -2.22 1.64 7.50
CA ILE A 247 -1.90 2.94 8.10
C ILE A 247 -1.69 3.94 6.98
N GLU A 248 -2.52 4.97 6.94
CA GLU A 248 -2.39 6.10 6.04
C GLU A 248 -1.78 7.28 6.80
N VAL A 249 -0.65 7.76 6.34
CA VAL A 249 0.01 8.97 6.86
C VAL A 249 -0.31 10.16 5.98
N ASN A 250 -0.75 11.27 6.56
CA ASN A 250 -0.99 12.49 5.81
C ASN A 250 0.33 13.07 5.28
N ARG A 251 0.41 13.28 3.97
CA ARG A 251 1.62 13.75 3.28
C ARG A 251 2.11 15.11 3.78
N LYS A 252 1.19 16.00 4.23
CA LYS A 252 1.55 17.31 4.81
C LYS A 252 2.55 17.22 5.98
N LEU A 253 2.59 16.06 6.67
CA LEU A 253 3.44 15.86 7.84
C LEU A 253 4.91 15.69 7.47
N TYR A 254 5.25 15.35 6.24
CA TYR A 254 6.61 14.96 5.92
C TYR A 254 7.13 15.41 4.55
N MET A 255 6.24 15.92 3.69
CA MET A 255 6.62 16.41 2.36
C MET A 255 5.74 17.55 1.89
N ASN A 256 6.28 18.35 0.97
CA ASN A 256 5.49 19.27 0.15
C ASN A 256 4.80 18.43 -0.95
N GLU A 257 3.47 18.51 -1.06
CA GLU A 257 2.70 17.67 -1.99
C GLU A 257 2.89 18.11 -3.45
N GLU A 258 3.23 19.38 -3.71
CA GLU A 258 3.45 19.91 -5.06
C GLU A 258 4.86 19.59 -5.56
N THR A 259 5.90 19.94 -4.79
CA THR A 259 7.30 19.72 -5.20
C THR A 259 7.76 18.29 -4.95
N ARG A 260 7.04 17.52 -4.13
CA ARG A 260 7.40 16.18 -3.67
C ARG A 260 8.69 16.11 -2.84
N GLU A 261 9.17 17.26 -2.36
CA GLU A 261 10.37 17.34 -1.51
C GLU A 261 10.02 17.08 -0.05
N LYS A 262 10.96 16.48 0.68
CA LYS A 262 10.86 16.33 2.12
C LYS A 262 10.91 17.69 2.80
N ILE A 263 10.05 17.90 3.81
CA ILE A 263 10.12 19.05 4.71
C ILE A 263 10.89 18.68 5.98
N ASP A 264 11.26 19.67 6.77
CA ASP A 264 12.03 19.47 8.02
C ASP A 264 11.36 18.47 8.98
N ASN A 265 10.05 18.49 9.04
CA ASN A 265 9.26 17.61 9.89
C ASN A 265 9.36 16.10 9.48
N PHE A 266 9.90 15.77 8.29
CA PHE A 266 10.14 14.38 7.88
C PHE A 266 10.96 13.61 8.91
N LYS A 267 11.99 14.25 9.49
CA LYS A 267 12.86 13.60 10.49
C LYS A 267 12.12 13.33 11.79
N ILE A 268 11.24 14.25 12.21
CA ILE A 268 10.42 14.12 13.41
C ILE A 268 9.43 12.98 13.24
N LEU A 269 8.64 12.99 12.15
CA LEU A 269 7.69 11.93 11.85
C LEU A 269 8.37 10.55 11.76
N LYS A 270 9.52 10.48 11.08
CA LYS A 270 10.30 9.22 10.98
C LYS A 270 10.72 8.71 12.36
N GLN A 271 11.10 9.60 13.28
CA GLN A 271 11.45 9.22 14.64
C GLN A 271 10.22 8.77 15.44
N ASP A 272 9.06 9.40 15.24
CA ASP A 272 7.82 9.02 15.93
C ASP A 272 7.28 7.67 15.44
N LEU A 273 7.33 7.40 14.13
CA LEU A 273 7.01 6.07 13.59
C LEU A 273 7.99 5.00 14.06
N LYS A 274 9.28 5.35 14.23
CA LYS A 274 10.25 4.45 14.87
C LYS A 274 9.88 4.13 16.32
N LYS A 275 9.40 5.12 17.09
CA LYS A 275 8.90 4.91 18.46
C LYS A 275 7.66 4.00 18.46
N LEU A 276 6.71 4.21 17.53
CA LEU A 276 5.55 3.34 17.36
C LEU A 276 5.96 1.88 17.11
N ILE A 277 6.88 1.65 16.19
CA ILE A 277 7.37 0.31 15.85
C ILE A 277 8.05 -0.35 17.07
N ASN A 278 8.82 0.42 17.85
CA ASN A 278 9.44 -0.05 19.08
C ASN A 278 8.39 -0.35 20.17
N GLU A 279 7.32 0.45 20.28
CA GLU A 279 6.22 0.21 21.21
C GLU A 279 5.47 -1.08 20.86
N ILE A 280 5.19 -1.32 19.57
CA ILE A 280 4.59 -2.60 19.13
C ILE A 280 5.48 -3.79 19.55
N LYS A 281 6.83 -3.67 19.37
CA LYS A 281 7.75 -4.69 19.81
C LYS A 281 7.68 -4.90 21.33
N LYS A 282 7.73 -3.82 22.10
CA LYS A 282 7.65 -3.85 23.58
C LYS A 282 6.37 -4.55 24.04
N GLN A 283 5.21 -4.19 23.50
CA GLN A 283 3.92 -4.78 23.84
C GLN A 283 3.83 -6.27 23.45
N TYR A 284 4.54 -6.67 22.39
CA TYR A 284 4.70 -8.08 22.05
C TYR A 284 5.59 -8.81 23.06
N ASP A 285 6.75 -8.24 23.43
CA ASP A 285 7.69 -8.84 24.38
C ASP A 285 7.07 -8.96 25.79
N GLU A 286 6.19 -8.04 26.17
CA GLU A 286 5.43 -8.05 27.44
C GLU A 286 4.19 -8.98 27.42
N GLY A 287 3.88 -9.61 26.27
CA GLY A 287 2.78 -10.56 26.15
C GLY A 287 1.39 -9.91 25.99
N TYR A 288 1.31 -8.60 25.77
CA TYR A 288 0.05 -7.91 25.50
C TYR A 288 -0.48 -8.21 24.08
N LEU A 289 0.40 -8.36 23.10
CA LEU A 289 0.09 -8.69 21.71
C LEU A 289 0.22 -10.17 21.40
#